data_ca9748c717164fc5e5e5527310ec6fda
#
_entry.id   ca9748c717164fc5e5e5527310ec6fda
#
_cell.length_a   1.000
_cell.length_b   1.000
_cell.length_c   1.000
_cell.angle_alpha   90.00
_cell.angle_beta   90.00
_cell.angle_gamma   90.00
#
_symmetry.space_group_name_H-M   'P 1'
#
loop_
_entity.id
_entity.type
_entity.pdbx_description
1 polymer ?
#
loop_
_entity_poly.entity_id
_entity_poly.type
_entity_poly.pdbx_seq_one_letter_code
_entity_poly.pdbx_strand_id
1 'polypeptide(L)'
;ADSIVGEWHNYGKKFPLTLRKSVDRIKLRPQYPQPPFPYAEQDVIYYNGDSSIRYGATLTLPEKGERFPVALLITGSGRQDRNETLFDHQPFRVIADYLGRRGIAVLRVDDHGCGQTTGDLRQATSEDFARDVLEGVRYLKNRPEIDPAKIGLAGHSEGGLIALIAAQDNPDIAFIVSLAGPGVPGIEIFLSQQEHALKKIIQDQTTIDLSQSLNRIIFSDLIANPQQKAEVIYSRRLKEWVSGQDSNTVKKMMPTFKSEQDLEPDSLTKLVGPMNIPWYRYFMASDPGKLIGQIRCPMLILNGEKDMQVYCDLNMDGLEKSCREAGKTNVEFRRFPGLNHLFQHCETGEPDEYGSIDETFAPEALDLIAEWIGKTTGSSR
;
A
#
# COMPACT_ATOMS: atom_id res chain seq x y z
N ALA A 1 20.25 -34.85 -14.01
CA ALA A 1 21.12 -33.73 -13.59
C ALA A 1 20.28 -32.80 -12.73
N ASP A 2 20.73 -32.53 -11.49
CA ASP A 2 20.00 -31.72 -10.52
C ASP A 2 20.37 -30.23 -10.58
N SER A 3 21.21 -29.87 -11.56
CA SER A 3 21.62 -28.48 -11.76
C SER A 3 21.97 -28.19 -13.23
N ILE A 4 21.70 -26.95 -13.63
CA ILE A 4 22.12 -26.36 -14.89
C ILE A 4 23.11 -25.27 -14.55
N VAL A 5 24.33 -25.35 -15.07
CA VAL A 5 25.39 -24.35 -14.88
C VAL A 5 25.56 -23.59 -16.18
N GLY A 6 25.57 -22.27 -16.11
CA GLY A 6 25.71 -21.39 -17.25
C GLY A 6 26.18 -19.99 -16.87
N GLU A 7 26.01 -19.05 -17.78
CA GLU A 7 26.31 -17.63 -17.54
C GLU A 7 25.05 -16.81 -17.81
N TRP A 8 24.73 -15.89 -16.88
CA TRP A 8 23.73 -14.86 -17.10
C TRP A 8 24.40 -13.60 -17.65
N HIS A 9 23.95 -13.13 -18.80
CA HIS A 9 24.48 -11.95 -19.45
C HIS A 9 23.54 -10.78 -19.24
N ASN A 10 24.03 -9.73 -18.58
CA ASN A 10 23.26 -8.51 -18.36
C ASN A 10 24.12 -7.26 -18.54
N TYR A 11 23.68 -6.32 -19.35
CA TYR A 11 24.41 -5.08 -19.69
C TYR A 11 25.90 -5.30 -20.08
N GLY A 12 26.17 -6.34 -20.89
CA GLY A 12 27.52 -6.65 -21.36
C GLY A 12 28.44 -7.30 -20.32
N LYS A 13 27.95 -7.60 -19.12
CA LYS A 13 28.65 -8.34 -18.08
C LYS A 13 28.14 -9.78 -18.02
N LYS A 14 29.07 -10.69 -17.71
CA LYS A 14 28.80 -12.12 -17.52
C LYS A 14 28.80 -12.44 -16.03
N PHE A 15 27.78 -13.14 -15.58
CA PHE A 15 27.66 -13.60 -14.19
C PHE A 15 27.54 -15.12 -14.20
N PRO A 16 28.30 -15.87 -13.41
CA PRO A 16 28.11 -17.31 -13.29
C PRO A 16 26.71 -17.56 -12.71
N LEU A 17 25.94 -18.45 -13.35
CA LEU A 17 24.61 -18.86 -12.92
C LEU A 17 24.59 -20.36 -12.71
N THR A 18 24.16 -20.79 -11.55
CA THR A 18 23.87 -22.19 -11.27
C THR A 18 22.41 -22.30 -10.86
N LEU A 19 21.58 -22.85 -11.75
CA LEU A 19 20.21 -23.23 -11.43
C LEU A 19 20.24 -24.64 -10.85
N ARG A 20 19.74 -24.83 -9.64
CA ARG A 20 19.53 -26.15 -9.07
C ARG A 20 18.05 -26.51 -9.21
N LYS A 21 17.77 -27.79 -9.52
CA LYS A 21 16.41 -28.31 -9.44
C LYS A 21 15.96 -28.12 -8.00
N SER A 22 15.09 -27.12 -7.76
CA SER A 22 14.35 -27.10 -6.51
C SER A 22 13.34 -28.22 -6.58
N VAL A 23 13.19 -28.97 -5.50
CA VAL A 23 11.91 -29.61 -5.26
C VAL A 23 10.99 -28.44 -4.98
N ASP A 24 10.19 -28.04 -5.97
CA ASP A 24 9.20 -27.01 -5.75
C ASP A 24 8.38 -27.43 -4.55
N ARG A 25 8.61 -26.77 -3.41
CA ARG A 25 7.70 -26.86 -2.30
C ARG A 25 6.39 -26.34 -2.87
N ILE A 26 5.42 -27.22 -3.03
CA ILE A 26 4.07 -26.80 -3.41
C ILE A 26 3.70 -25.73 -2.41
N LYS A 27 3.60 -24.48 -2.88
CA LYS A 27 3.20 -23.37 -2.01
C LYS A 27 1.77 -23.64 -1.59
N LEU A 28 1.61 -24.05 -0.36
CA LEU A 28 0.29 -24.25 0.22
C LEU A 28 -0.31 -22.87 0.45
N ARG A 29 -1.56 -22.70 0.03
CA ARG A 29 -2.38 -21.52 0.34
C ARG A 29 -3.65 -22.02 1.03
N PRO A 30 -3.53 -22.48 2.30
CA PRO A 30 -4.61 -23.20 2.99
C PRO A 30 -5.86 -22.34 3.19
N GLN A 31 -5.71 -21.01 3.19
CA GLN A 31 -6.80 -20.08 3.39
C GLN A 31 -7.54 -19.72 2.08
N TYR A 32 -7.10 -20.24 0.91
CA TYR A 32 -7.86 -20.04 -0.31
C TYR A 32 -9.26 -20.62 -0.19
N PRO A 33 -10.28 -19.81 -0.48
CA PRO A 33 -11.67 -20.23 -0.32
C PRO A 33 -11.98 -21.51 -1.07
N GLN A 34 -12.64 -22.45 -0.36
CA GLN A 34 -13.06 -23.74 -0.90
C GLN A 34 -14.58 -23.89 -0.78
N PRO A 35 -15.25 -24.48 -1.78
CA PRO A 35 -16.68 -24.76 -1.70
C PRO A 35 -17.00 -25.78 -0.59
N PRO A 36 -18.25 -25.75 -0.02
CA PRO A 36 -19.34 -24.88 -0.42
C PRO A 36 -19.22 -23.47 0.12
N PHE A 37 -19.63 -22.48 -0.72
CA PHE A 37 -19.65 -21.07 -0.33
C PHE A 37 -21.04 -20.70 0.19
N PRO A 38 -21.20 -20.13 1.39
CA PRO A 38 -22.47 -19.61 1.90
C PRO A 38 -22.70 -18.15 1.44
N TYR A 39 -22.19 -17.80 0.28
CA TYR A 39 -22.29 -16.51 -0.39
C TYR A 39 -22.22 -16.69 -1.91
N ALA A 40 -22.71 -15.73 -2.66
CA ALA A 40 -22.56 -15.64 -4.11
C ALA A 40 -21.41 -14.66 -4.47
N GLU A 41 -20.64 -14.97 -5.49
CA GLU A 41 -19.72 -14.02 -6.12
C GLU A 41 -20.31 -13.59 -7.47
N GLN A 42 -20.40 -12.28 -7.68
CA GLN A 42 -20.89 -11.67 -8.91
C GLN A 42 -19.79 -10.83 -9.52
N ASP A 43 -19.30 -11.20 -10.70
CA ASP A 43 -18.46 -10.30 -11.49
C ASP A 43 -19.34 -9.17 -12.04
N VAL A 44 -18.94 -7.96 -11.77
CA VAL A 44 -19.69 -6.75 -12.07
C VAL A 44 -18.84 -5.73 -12.83
N ILE A 45 -19.51 -4.97 -13.68
CA ILE A 45 -18.93 -3.84 -14.40
C ILE A 45 -19.77 -2.61 -14.08
N TYR A 46 -19.09 -1.52 -13.74
CA TYR A 46 -19.73 -0.20 -13.58
C TYR A 46 -18.81 0.90 -14.16
N TYR A 47 -19.30 2.13 -14.20
CA TYR A 47 -18.62 3.23 -14.86
C TYR A 47 -18.62 4.47 -13.96
N ASN A 48 -17.62 5.35 -14.12
CA ASN A 48 -17.67 6.68 -13.54
C ASN A 48 -18.76 7.55 -14.23
N GLY A 49 -18.98 8.75 -13.69
CA GLY A 49 -20.09 9.60 -14.10
C GLY A 49 -20.14 9.97 -15.58
N ASP A 50 -18.99 10.11 -16.23
CA ASP A 50 -18.88 10.44 -17.66
C ASP A 50 -18.60 9.22 -18.55
N SER A 51 -18.55 8.04 -17.95
CA SER A 51 -18.28 6.74 -18.61
C SER A 51 -16.87 6.65 -19.25
N SER A 52 -15.94 7.51 -18.86
CA SER A 52 -14.56 7.48 -19.36
C SER A 52 -13.75 6.33 -18.76
N ILE A 53 -14.11 5.88 -17.54
CA ILE A 53 -13.50 4.76 -16.86
C ILE A 53 -14.54 3.66 -16.63
N ARG A 54 -14.18 2.45 -17.02
CA ARG A 54 -14.91 1.22 -16.73
C ARG A 54 -14.21 0.48 -15.63
N TYR A 55 -14.93 0.12 -14.57
CA TYR A 55 -14.43 -0.64 -13.43
C TYR A 55 -14.84 -2.10 -13.53
N GLY A 56 -13.89 -3.01 -13.40
CA GLY A 56 -14.12 -4.43 -13.23
C GLY A 56 -14.00 -4.83 -11.77
N ALA A 57 -15.01 -5.49 -11.24
CA ALA A 57 -15.07 -5.84 -9.83
C ALA A 57 -15.72 -7.19 -9.58
N THR A 58 -15.57 -7.72 -8.38
CA THR A 58 -16.31 -8.88 -7.87
C THR A 58 -17.03 -8.46 -6.59
N LEU A 59 -18.35 -8.60 -6.58
CA LEU A 59 -19.20 -8.40 -5.41
C LEU A 59 -19.50 -9.75 -4.76
N THR A 60 -19.02 -9.95 -3.54
CA THR A 60 -19.33 -11.10 -2.69
C THR A 60 -20.57 -10.76 -1.86
N LEU A 61 -21.64 -11.54 -1.99
CA LEU A 61 -22.92 -11.33 -1.32
C LEU A 61 -23.29 -12.53 -0.45
N PRO A 62 -23.49 -12.35 0.87
CA PRO A 62 -23.99 -13.41 1.73
C PRO A 62 -25.35 -13.95 1.26
N GLU A 63 -25.60 -15.26 1.43
CA GLU A 63 -26.86 -15.86 0.98
C GLU A 63 -28.07 -15.55 1.89
N LYS A 64 -27.81 -15.25 3.16
CA LYS A 64 -28.87 -15.06 4.16
C LYS A 64 -28.90 -13.63 4.66
N GLY A 65 -29.99 -12.94 4.42
CA GLY A 65 -30.22 -11.55 4.78
C GLY A 65 -30.87 -10.80 3.63
N GLU A 66 -31.30 -9.58 3.87
CA GLU A 66 -31.97 -8.76 2.85
C GLU A 66 -31.16 -7.54 2.44
N ARG A 67 -30.47 -6.92 3.39
CA ARG A 67 -29.65 -5.72 3.17
C ARG A 67 -28.38 -5.83 4.00
N PHE A 68 -27.26 -5.95 3.33
CA PHE A 68 -25.98 -6.22 3.96
C PHE A 68 -25.16 -4.95 4.22
N PRO A 69 -24.41 -4.87 5.33
CA PRO A 69 -23.26 -4.00 5.39
C PRO A 69 -22.26 -4.46 4.35
N VAL A 70 -21.47 -3.54 3.81
CA VAL A 70 -20.47 -3.86 2.79
C VAL A 70 -19.14 -3.16 3.07
N ALA A 71 -18.05 -3.90 2.86
CA ALA A 71 -16.70 -3.36 2.82
C ALA A 71 -16.22 -3.28 1.36
N LEU A 72 -15.84 -2.09 0.88
CA LEU A 72 -15.11 -1.91 -0.36
C LEU A 72 -13.63 -2.01 -0.03
N LEU A 73 -12.94 -2.99 -0.62
CA LEU A 73 -11.51 -3.20 -0.41
C LEU A 73 -10.69 -2.33 -1.37
N ILE A 74 -9.66 -1.68 -0.82
CA ILE A 74 -8.78 -0.75 -1.55
C ILE A 74 -7.35 -1.26 -1.44
N THR A 75 -6.74 -1.56 -2.57
CA THR A 75 -5.40 -2.14 -2.69
C THR A 75 -4.30 -1.18 -2.26
N GLY A 76 -3.12 -1.73 -2.01
CA GLY A 76 -1.89 -0.97 -1.79
C GLY A 76 -1.31 -0.40 -3.09
N SER A 77 -0.14 0.24 -2.96
CA SER A 77 0.52 0.91 -4.10
C SER A 77 0.96 -0.06 -5.20
N GLY A 78 0.92 0.46 -6.42
CA GLY A 78 1.32 -0.27 -7.62
C GLY A 78 0.12 -0.74 -8.44
N ARG A 79 0.36 -1.64 -9.38
CA ARG A 79 -0.66 -2.20 -10.25
C ARG A 79 -1.22 -3.48 -9.63
N GLN A 80 -2.37 -3.40 -9.00
CA GLN A 80 -2.99 -4.52 -8.29
C GLN A 80 -4.28 -4.99 -8.97
N ASP A 81 -4.48 -6.30 -8.98
CA ASP A 81 -5.78 -6.89 -9.29
C ASP A 81 -6.72 -6.80 -8.06
N ARG A 82 -7.99 -7.06 -8.27
CA ARG A 82 -9.03 -7.03 -7.23
C ARG A 82 -8.78 -7.97 -6.04
N ASN A 83 -7.86 -8.90 -6.13
CA ASN A 83 -7.48 -9.83 -5.08
C ASN A 83 -6.24 -9.38 -4.32
N GLU A 84 -5.58 -8.29 -4.79
CA GLU A 84 -4.26 -7.85 -4.32
C GLU A 84 -3.25 -9.00 -4.40
N THR A 85 -3.14 -9.62 -5.59
CA THR A 85 -2.31 -10.81 -5.78
C THR A 85 -0.83 -10.47 -5.68
N LEU A 86 -0.20 -10.89 -4.58
CA LEU A 86 1.21 -10.68 -4.27
C LEU A 86 1.86 -12.01 -3.86
N PHE A 87 2.96 -12.38 -4.49
CA PHE A 87 3.71 -13.61 -4.15
C PHE A 87 2.85 -14.89 -4.14
N ASP A 88 1.86 -15.01 -5.03
CA ASP A 88 0.84 -16.06 -5.07
C ASP A 88 -0.15 -16.05 -3.89
N HIS A 89 -0.16 -15.04 -3.04
CA HIS A 89 -1.23 -14.78 -2.09
C HIS A 89 -2.34 -13.94 -2.71
N GLN A 90 -3.57 -14.10 -2.22
CA GLN A 90 -4.75 -13.31 -2.60
C GLN A 90 -5.46 -12.81 -1.33
N PRO A 91 -4.84 -11.88 -0.58
CA PRO A 91 -5.37 -11.47 0.72
C PRO A 91 -6.80 -10.94 0.64
N PHE A 92 -7.14 -10.17 -0.37
CA PHE A 92 -8.50 -9.64 -0.51
C PHE A 92 -9.56 -10.70 -0.82
N ARG A 93 -9.16 -11.79 -1.49
CA ARG A 93 -10.06 -12.93 -1.67
C ARG A 93 -10.30 -13.67 -0.36
N VAL A 94 -9.28 -13.81 0.48
CA VAL A 94 -9.39 -14.42 1.82
C VAL A 94 -10.26 -13.54 2.73
N ILE A 95 -10.05 -12.22 2.75
CA ILE A 95 -10.88 -11.28 3.51
C ILE A 95 -12.34 -11.35 3.05
N ALA A 96 -12.59 -11.40 1.72
CA ALA A 96 -13.93 -11.45 1.17
C ALA A 96 -14.68 -12.74 1.54
N ASP A 97 -14.01 -13.90 1.50
CA ASP A 97 -14.57 -15.18 1.98
C ASP A 97 -14.92 -15.10 3.47
N TYR A 98 -13.97 -14.57 4.25
CA TYR A 98 -14.13 -14.50 5.71
C TYR A 98 -15.30 -13.61 6.13
N LEU A 99 -15.41 -12.43 5.54
CA LEU A 99 -16.50 -11.47 5.78
C LEU A 99 -17.84 -11.98 5.23
N GLY A 100 -17.83 -12.54 4.01
CA GLY A 100 -19.02 -13.10 3.37
C GLY A 100 -19.67 -14.21 4.20
N ARG A 101 -18.89 -15.09 4.82
CA ARG A 101 -19.37 -16.13 5.76
C ARG A 101 -19.99 -15.55 7.02
N ARG A 102 -19.70 -14.28 7.35
CA ARG A 102 -20.20 -13.56 8.54
C ARG A 102 -21.29 -12.53 8.25
N GLY A 103 -21.86 -12.56 7.04
CA GLY A 103 -22.99 -11.69 6.68
C GLY A 103 -22.58 -10.27 6.29
N ILE A 104 -21.32 -10.04 5.95
CA ILE A 104 -20.78 -8.76 5.45
C ILE A 104 -20.48 -8.93 3.97
N ALA A 105 -21.09 -8.13 3.11
CA ALA A 105 -20.77 -8.11 1.69
C ALA A 105 -19.39 -7.47 1.44
N VAL A 106 -18.77 -7.81 0.33
CA VAL A 106 -17.46 -7.26 -0.03
C VAL A 106 -17.41 -6.92 -1.51
N LEU A 107 -16.98 -5.70 -1.83
CA LEU A 107 -16.64 -5.29 -3.19
C LEU A 107 -15.10 -5.24 -3.33
N ARG A 108 -14.58 -6.02 -4.27
CA ARG A 108 -13.16 -6.02 -4.68
C ARG A 108 -13.08 -5.49 -6.09
N VAL A 109 -12.22 -4.51 -6.34
CA VAL A 109 -12.13 -3.80 -7.63
C VAL A 109 -10.73 -3.92 -8.18
N ASP A 110 -10.59 -4.15 -9.48
CA ASP A 110 -9.28 -4.02 -10.16
C ASP A 110 -8.87 -2.55 -10.17
N ASP A 111 -7.59 -2.29 -9.91
CA ASP A 111 -7.07 -0.92 -9.92
C ASP A 111 -7.18 -0.27 -11.29
N HIS A 112 -7.11 1.04 -11.30
CA HIS A 112 -7.01 1.89 -12.48
C HIS A 112 -5.97 1.36 -13.48
N GLY A 113 -6.41 0.98 -14.67
CA GLY A 113 -5.54 0.39 -15.70
C GLY A 113 -5.08 -1.04 -15.44
N CYS A 114 -5.74 -1.77 -14.52
CA CYS A 114 -5.47 -3.18 -14.24
C CYS A 114 -6.68 -4.07 -14.52
N GLY A 115 -6.45 -5.34 -14.83
CA GLY A 115 -7.49 -6.34 -15.01
C GLY A 115 -8.57 -5.90 -16.01
N GLN A 116 -9.81 -5.78 -15.53
CA GLN A 116 -10.94 -5.29 -16.32
C GLN A 116 -11.22 -3.80 -16.15
N THR A 117 -10.47 -3.09 -15.29
CA THR A 117 -10.60 -1.64 -15.12
C THR A 117 -9.73 -0.91 -16.14
N THR A 118 -10.33 0.08 -16.82
CA THR A 118 -9.63 0.94 -17.78
C THR A 118 -8.90 2.09 -17.09
N GLY A 119 -8.14 2.88 -17.86
CA GLY A 119 -7.39 4.03 -17.37
C GLY A 119 -5.88 3.90 -17.60
N ASP A 120 -5.11 4.94 -17.27
CA ASP A 120 -3.64 4.93 -17.33
C ASP A 120 -3.04 5.17 -15.94
N LEU A 121 -2.62 4.09 -15.30
CA LEU A 121 -1.99 4.11 -13.97
C LEU A 121 -0.81 5.08 -13.87
N ARG A 122 -0.08 5.31 -14.98
CA ARG A 122 1.09 6.19 -14.98
C ARG A 122 0.75 7.67 -14.79
N GLN A 123 -0.51 8.04 -15.01
CA GLN A 123 -1.00 9.41 -14.85
C GLN A 123 -1.83 9.59 -13.58
N ALA A 124 -2.21 8.49 -12.94
CA ALA A 124 -3.06 8.50 -11.75
C ALA A 124 -2.25 8.80 -10.48
N THR A 125 -2.94 9.37 -9.50
CA THR A 125 -2.46 9.67 -8.15
C THR A 125 -3.36 8.97 -7.12
N SER A 126 -2.97 8.97 -5.84
CA SER A 126 -3.84 8.46 -4.77
C SER A 126 -5.18 9.21 -4.69
N GLU A 127 -5.24 10.47 -5.15
CA GLU A 127 -6.50 11.22 -5.24
C GLU A 127 -7.41 10.68 -6.36
N ASP A 128 -6.84 10.30 -7.51
CA ASP A 128 -7.60 9.68 -8.59
C ASP A 128 -8.15 8.34 -8.15
N PHE A 129 -7.36 7.53 -7.43
CA PHE A 129 -7.82 6.28 -6.84
C PHE A 129 -8.93 6.49 -5.81
N ALA A 130 -8.87 7.57 -5.02
CA ALA A 130 -9.98 7.92 -4.12
C ALA A 130 -11.27 8.25 -4.88
N ARG A 131 -11.18 8.90 -6.04
CA ARG A 131 -12.34 9.13 -6.93
C ARG A 131 -12.90 7.80 -7.46
N ASP A 132 -12.03 6.85 -7.86
CA ASP A 132 -12.44 5.52 -8.29
C ASP A 132 -13.19 4.77 -7.16
N VAL A 133 -12.69 4.88 -5.92
CA VAL A 133 -13.37 4.32 -4.73
C VAL A 133 -14.76 4.92 -4.54
N LEU A 134 -14.92 6.23 -4.72
CA LEU A 134 -16.22 6.91 -4.60
C LEU A 134 -17.21 6.45 -5.68
N GLU A 135 -16.74 6.08 -6.88
CA GLU A 135 -17.60 5.46 -7.90
C GLU A 135 -18.05 4.05 -7.48
N GLY A 136 -17.19 3.30 -6.81
CA GLY A 136 -17.56 2.02 -6.18
C GLY A 136 -18.63 2.20 -5.09
N VAL A 137 -18.48 3.23 -4.25
CA VAL A 137 -19.50 3.58 -3.24
C VAL A 137 -20.82 3.94 -3.92
N ARG A 138 -20.80 4.75 -4.97
CA ARG A 138 -21.99 5.12 -5.75
C ARG A 138 -22.67 3.88 -6.37
N TYR A 139 -21.89 2.95 -6.91
CA TYR A 139 -22.39 1.67 -7.41
C TYR A 139 -23.09 0.88 -6.31
N LEU A 140 -22.47 0.73 -5.15
CA LEU A 140 -23.00 -0.01 -4.01
C LEU A 140 -24.31 0.61 -3.46
N LYS A 141 -24.42 1.94 -3.41
CA LYS A 141 -25.66 2.64 -2.99
C LYS A 141 -26.88 2.31 -3.85
N ASN A 142 -26.66 1.91 -5.10
CA ASN A 142 -27.72 1.55 -6.03
C ASN A 142 -28.02 0.04 -6.05
N ARG A 143 -27.36 -0.76 -5.22
CA ARG A 143 -27.61 -2.20 -5.12
C ARG A 143 -28.70 -2.48 -4.09
N PRO A 144 -29.78 -3.19 -4.47
CA PRO A 144 -30.89 -3.47 -3.54
C PRO A 144 -30.47 -4.37 -2.36
N GLU A 145 -29.43 -5.19 -2.54
CA GLU A 145 -28.91 -6.10 -1.51
C GLU A 145 -28.04 -5.39 -0.45
N ILE A 146 -27.61 -4.15 -0.73
CA ILE A 146 -26.72 -3.40 0.15
C ILE A 146 -27.49 -2.38 0.99
N ASP A 147 -27.12 -2.25 2.26
CA ASP A 147 -27.61 -1.15 3.10
C ASP A 147 -26.76 0.11 2.83
N PRO A 148 -27.29 1.14 2.17
CA PRO A 148 -26.53 2.32 1.81
C PRO A 148 -26.01 3.13 3.01
N ALA A 149 -26.56 2.90 4.21
CA ALA A 149 -26.08 3.51 5.45
C ALA A 149 -24.93 2.72 6.11
N LYS A 150 -24.53 1.58 5.51
CA LYS A 150 -23.53 0.67 6.07
C LYS A 150 -22.42 0.32 5.06
N ILE A 151 -22.10 1.27 4.19
CA ILE A 151 -20.99 1.13 3.24
C ILE A 151 -19.70 1.64 3.90
N GLY A 152 -18.71 0.77 4.06
CA GLY A 152 -17.41 1.14 4.60
C GLY A 152 -16.28 0.85 3.64
N LEU A 153 -15.11 1.38 3.97
CA LEU A 153 -13.87 1.24 3.23
C LEU A 153 -12.87 0.41 4.05
N ALA A 154 -12.18 -0.53 3.40
CA ALA A 154 -11.08 -1.26 4.02
C ALA A 154 -9.87 -1.19 3.10
N GLY A 155 -8.85 -0.41 3.48
CA GLY A 155 -7.69 -0.12 2.65
C GLY A 155 -6.41 -0.69 3.20
N HIS A 156 -5.63 -1.37 2.36
CA HIS A 156 -4.32 -1.91 2.71
C HIS A 156 -3.21 -0.97 2.23
N SER A 157 -2.20 -0.72 3.06
CA SER A 157 -1.05 0.10 2.71
C SER A 157 -1.48 1.49 2.20
N GLU A 158 -1.11 1.91 0.97
CA GLU A 158 -1.62 3.14 0.36
C GLU A 158 -3.16 3.19 0.34
N GLY A 159 -3.83 2.04 0.23
CA GLY A 159 -5.30 1.96 0.30
C GLY A 159 -5.87 2.54 1.59
N GLY A 160 -5.12 2.50 2.70
CA GLY A 160 -5.47 3.19 3.94
C GLY A 160 -5.50 4.71 3.79
N LEU A 161 -4.52 5.29 3.10
CA LEU A 161 -4.50 6.72 2.75
C LEU A 161 -5.64 7.08 1.79
N ILE A 162 -5.86 6.25 0.75
CA ILE A 162 -6.94 6.43 -0.22
C ILE A 162 -8.31 6.42 0.48
N ALA A 163 -8.51 5.52 1.45
CA ALA A 163 -9.74 5.48 2.25
C ALA A 163 -9.96 6.78 3.04
N LEU A 164 -8.90 7.35 3.64
CA LEU A 164 -8.98 8.64 4.32
C LEU A 164 -9.33 9.77 3.35
N ILE A 165 -8.70 9.81 2.16
CA ILE A 165 -9.00 10.83 1.14
C ILE A 165 -10.47 10.73 0.71
N ALA A 166 -10.97 9.53 0.41
CA ALA A 166 -12.35 9.31 -0.03
C ALA A 166 -13.41 9.64 1.05
N ALA A 167 -13.04 9.52 2.33
CA ALA A 167 -13.96 9.73 3.45
C ALA A 167 -13.99 11.16 3.99
N GLN A 168 -13.19 12.09 3.45
CA GLN A 168 -13.19 13.48 3.88
C GLN A 168 -14.58 14.09 3.70
N ASP A 169 -15.17 14.56 4.82
CA ASP A 169 -16.51 15.18 4.87
C ASP A 169 -17.60 14.39 4.11
N ASN A 170 -17.38 13.08 3.90
CA ASN A 170 -18.28 12.23 3.12
C ASN A 170 -19.20 11.41 4.06
N PRO A 171 -20.52 11.74 4.15
CA PRO A 171 -21.45 11.04 5.01
C PRO A 171 -21.87 9.65 4.47
N ASP A 172 -21.54 9.32 3.23
CA ASP A 172 -21.87 8.03 2.61
C ASP A 172 -20.92 6.91 3.10
N ILE A 173 -19.83 7.25 3.79
CA ILE A 173 -18.89 6.29 4.35
C ILE A 173 -19.23 6.05 5.82
N ALA A 174 -19.68 4.82 6.11
CA ALA A 174 -20.13 4.43 7.44
C ALA A 174 -18.99 4.01 8.38
N PHE A 175 -17.88 3.52 7.84
CA PHE A 175 -16.69 3.10 8.61
C PHE A 175 -15.43 3.01 7.74
N ILE A 176 -14.27 3.04 8.39
CA ILE A 176 -12.97 2.77 7.76
C ILE A 176 -12.25 1.68 8.54
N VAL A 177 -11.64 0.73 7.82
CA VAL A 177 -10.62 -0.20 8.31
C VAL A 177 -9.32 0.10 7.58
N SER A 178 -8.31 0.57 8.28
CA SER A 178 -6.98 0.81 7.73
C SER A 178 -6.06 -0.35 8.09
N LEU A 179 -5.56 -1.04 7.09
CA LEU A 179 -4.66 -2.21 7.18
C LEU A 179 -3.26 -1.75 6.81
N ALA A 180 -2.37 -1.57 7.79
CA ALA A 180 -1.00 -1.09 7.58
C ALA A 180 -0.94 0.21 6.75
N GLY A 181 -1.92 1.11 6.94
CA GLY A 181 -1.97 2.39 6.22
C GLY A 181 -0.99 3.42 6.76
N PRO A 182 -0.53 4.38 5.91
CA PRO A 182 0.32 5.47 6.33
C PRO A 182 -0.29 6.31 7.47
N GLY A 183 0.53 6.65 8.46
CA GLY A 183 0.12 7.48 9.60
C GLY A 183 0.95 8.75 9.75
N VAL A 184 1.97 8.90 8.93
CA VAL A 184 2.85 10.07 8.84
C VAL A 184 2.90 10.57 7.39
N PRO A 185 3.41 11.79 7.14
CA PRO A 185 3.58 12.29 5.78
C PRO A 185 4.33 11.31 4.87
N GLY A 186 3.93 11.22 3.60
CA GLY A 186 4.51 10.29 2.65
C GLY A 186 6.04 10.40 2.50
N ILE A 187 6.59 11.60 2.68
CA ILE A 187 8.05 11.80 2.73
C ILE A 187 8.70 10.99 3.84
N GLU A 188 8.07 10.86 5.02
CA GLU A 188 8.60 10.08 6.15
C GLU A 188 8.56 8.58 5.86
N ILE A 189 7.56 8.11 5.10
CA ILE A 189 7.49 6.72 4.65
C ILE A 189 8.70 6.40 3.76
N PHE A 190 8.99 7.23 2.75
CA PHE A 190 10.15 7.03 1.87
C PHE A 190 11.46 7.09 2.63
N LEU A 191 11.61 8.04 3.55
CA LEU A 191 12.82 8.17 4.35
C LEU A 191 13.03 6.95 5.26
N SER A 192 11.98 6.47 5.94
CA SER A 192 12.09 5.30 6.81
C SER A 192 12.45 4.02 6.03
N GLN A 193 11.84 3.80 4.85
CA GLN A 193 12.19 2.69 3.97
C GLN A 193 13.63 2.77 3.46
N GLN A 194 14.10 3.96 3.11
CA GLN A 194 15.49 4.17 2.69
C GLN A 194 16.48 3.95 3.83
N GLU A 195 16.18 4.43 5.03
CA GLU A 195 17.00 4.20 6.22
C GLU A 195 17.17 2.71 6.47
N HIS A 196 16.07 1.96 6.42
CA HIS A 196 16.11 0.51 6.57
C HIS A 196 17.01 -0.16 5.53
N ALA A 197 16.85 0.19 4.26
CA ALA A 197 17.68 -0.33 3.18
C ALA A 197 19.16 0.00 3.38
N LEU A 198 19.48 1.22 3.82
CA LEU A 198 20.84 1.66 4.10
C LEU A 198 21.46 0.90 5.27
N LYS A 199 20.73 0.66 6.35
CA LYS A 199 21.19 -0.11 7.53
C LYS A 199 21.63 -1.54 7.19
N LYS A 200 21.11 -2.13 6.11
CA LYS A 200 21.54 -3.46 5.64
C LYS A 200 22.93 -3.48 5.01
N ILE A 201 23.36 -2.34 4.47
CA ILE A 201 24.62 -2.25 3.68
C ILE A 201 25.64 -1.28 4.26
N ILE A 202 25.26 -0.37 5.15
CA ILE A 202 26.11 0.65 5.75
C ILE A 202 26.09 0.48 7.27
N GLN A 203 27.30 0.31 7.87
CA GLN A 203 27.45 0.20 9.33
C GLN A 203 27.63 1.55 10.02
N ASP A 204 28.08 2.58 9.28
CA ASP A 204 28.37 3.91 9.81
C ASP A 204 27.10 4.75 9.91
N GLN A 205 26.58 4.93 11.13
CA GLN A 205 25.37 5.71 11.39
C GLN A 205 25.51 7.16 10.89
N THR A 206 26.69 7.76 10.97
CA THR A 206 26.92 9.13 10.47
C THR A 206 26.65 9.23 8.97
N THR A 207 27.06 8.23 8.19
CA THR A 207 26.79 8.16 6.75
C THR A 207 25.29 7.99 6.47
N ILE A 208 24.59 7.19 7.27
CA ILE A 208 23.12 7.04 7.17
C ILE A 208 22.43 8.37 7.45
N ASP A 209 22.79 9.06 8.54
CA ASP A 209 22.19 10.34 8.93
C ASP A 209 22.41 11.44 7.88
N LEU A 210 23.61 11.50 7.30
CA LEU A 210 23.90 12.40 6.18
C LEU A 210 23.05 12.09 4.95
N SER A 211 22.89 10.80 4.62
CA SER A 211 22.03 10.36 3.51
C SER A 211 20.56 10.75 3.75
N GLN A 212 20.05 10.52 4.96
CA GLN A 212 18.70 10.90 5.34
C GLN A 212 18.48 12.42 5.24
N SER A 213 19.44 13.20 5.71
CA SER A 213 19.40 14.66 5.64
C SER A 213 19.38 15.16 4.19
N LEU A 214 20.23 14.62 3.33
CA LEU A 214 20.28 14.95 1.91
C LEU A 214 18.98 14.55 1.19
N ASN A 215 18.50 13.33 1.42
CA ASN A 215 17.26 12.84 0.81
C ASN A 215 16.05 13.68 1.24
N ARG A 216 15.98 14.10 2.51
CA ARG A 216 14.94 14.99 3.00
C ARG A 216 14.92 16.33 2.24
N ILE A 217 16.10 16.93 2.01
CA ILE A 217 16.22 18.17 1.22
C ILE A 217 15.74 17.93 -0.21
N ILE A 218 16.17 16.84 -0.85
CA ILE A 218 15.81 16.50 -2.21
C ILE A 218 14.30 16.25 -2.33
N PHE A 219 13.72 15.46 -1.44
CA PHE A 219 12.29 15.13 -1.47
C PHE A 219 11.42 16.36 -1.18
N SER A 220 11.84 17.21 -0.25
CA SER A 220 11.15 18.49 -0.01
C SER A 220 11.16 19.39 -1.25
N ASP A 221 12.29 19.39 -1.97
CA ASP A 221 12.43 20.14 -3.21
C ASP A 221 11.59 19.55 -4.37
N LEU A 222 11.51 18.22 -4.44
CA LEU A 222 10.62 17.52 -5.35
C LEU A 222 9.14 17.87 -5.12
N ILE A 223 8.72 17.96 -3.87
CA ILE A 223 7.36 18.37 -3.50
C ILE A 223 7.11 19.84 -3.85
N ALA A 224 8.06 20.72 -3.54
CA ALA A 224 7.93 22.16 -3.77
C ALA A 224 7.96 22.53 -5.27
N ASN A 225 8.56 21.71 -6.12
CA ASN A 225 8.74 21.97 -7.54
C ASN A 225 8.17 20.86 -8.44
N PRO A 226 6.85 20.60 -8.40
CA PRO A 226 6.24 19.46 -9.08
C PRO A 226 6.39 19.49 -10.61
N GLN A 227 6.65 20.64 -11.21
CA GLN A 227 6.84 20.81 -12.65
C GLN A 227 8.29 20.57 -13.13
N GLN A 228 9.26 20.54 -12.19
CA GLN A 228 10.65 20.23 -12.53
C GLN A 228 10.87 18.73 -12.58
N LYS A 229 11.67 18.27 -13.55
CA LYS A 229 12.06 16.85 -13.61
C LYS A 229 12.91 16.46 -12.41
N ALA A 230 12.69 15.24 -11.91
CA ALA A 230 13.41 14.72 -10.75
C ALA A 230 14.93 14.74 -10.95
N GLU A 231 15.41 14.31 -12.11
CA GLU A 231 16.83 14.30 -12.44
C GLU A 231 17.47 15.69 -12.39
N VAL A 232 16.73 16.76 -12.72
CA VAL A 232 17.23 18.14 -12.62
C VAL A 232 17.35 18.57 -11.15
N ILE A 233 16.36 18.24 -10.34
CA ILE A 233 16.39 18.54 -8.89
C ILE A 233 17.52 17.77 -8.20
N TYR A 234 17.63 16.47 -8.46
CA TYR A 234 18.70 15.64 -7.92
C TYR A 234 20.07 16.15 -8.32
N SER A 235 20.29 16.43 -9.61
CA SER A 235 21.55 17.01 -10.12
C SER A 235 21.95 18.24 -9.33
N ARG A 236 21.06 19.23 -9.23
CA ARG A 236 21.31 20.47 -8.50
C ARG A 236 21.67 20.20 -7.04
N ARG A 237 20.86 19.43 -6.32
CA ARG A 237 21.06 19.19 -4.89
C ARG A 237 22.29 18.36 -4.60
N LEU A 238 22.59 17.37 -5.44
CA LEU A 238 23.82 16.59 -5.31
C LEU A 238 25.07 17.45 -5.55
N LYS A 239 25.08 18.32 -6.57
CA LYS A 239 26.19 19.24 -6.82
C LYS A 239 26.39 20.23 -5.65
N GLU A 240 25.31 20.83 -5.16
CA GLU A 240 25.34 21.70 -3.97
C GLU A 240 25.90 20.94 -2.77
N TRP A 241 25.46 19.72 -2.53
CA TRP A 241 25.93 18.90 -1.42
C TRP A 241 27.41 18.53 -1.58
N VAL A 242 27.83 18.02 -2.73
CA VAL A 242 29.23 17.65 -3.02
C VAL A 242 30.18 18.84 -2.84
N SER A 243 29.81 20.04 -3.29
CA SER A 243 30.63 21.23 -3.17
C SER A 243 30.85 21.69 -1.71
N GLY A 244 29.96 21.28 -0.79
CA GLY A 244 30.02 21.61 0.63
C GLY A 244 30.69 20.54 1.49
N GLN A 245 31.14 19.41 0.92
CA GLN A 245 31.70 18.29 1.65
C GLN A 245 33.20 18.08 1.37
N ASP A 246 33.91 17.47 2.31
CA ASP A 246 35.26 16.97 2.06
C ASP A 246 35.24 15.68 1.19
N SER A 247 36.34 15.42 0.52
CA SER A 247 36.47 14.29 -0.43
C SER A 247 36.22 12.91 0.21
N ASN A 248 36.55 12.74 1.50
CA ASN A 248 36.32 11.46 2.19
C ASN A 248 34.83 11.23 2.44
N THR A 249 34.13 12.27 2.86
CA THR A 249 32.68 12.23 3.06
C THR A 249 31.94 11.94 1.74
N VAL A 250 32.31 12.63 0.65
CA VAL A 250 31.75 12.35 -0.68
C VAL A 250 31.99 10.89 -1.09
N LYS A 251 33.20 10.38 -0.91
CA LYS A 251 33.53 9.00 -1.27
C LYS A 251 32.80 7.96 -0.44
N LYS A 252 32.53 8.24 0.83
CA LYS A 252 31.72 7.36 1.69
C LYS A 252 30.27 7.32 1.24
N MET A 253 29.67 8.48 0.98
CA MET A 253 28.25 8.61 0.57
C MET A 253 28.00 8.13 -0.85
N MET A 254 28.95 8.38 -1.74
CA MET A 254 28.83 8.12 -3.18
C MET A 254 30.08 7.36 -3.68
N PRO A 255 30.26 6.08 -3.30
CA PRO A 255 31.49 5.33 -3.60
C PRO A 255 31.74 5.14 -5.09
N THR A 256 30.71 5.25 -5.93
CA THR A 256 30.81 5.17 -7.40
C THR A 256 31.02 6.52 -8.07
N PHE A 257 30.96 7.63 -7.33
CA PHE A 257 31.15 8.98 -7.86
C PHE A 257 32.59 9.19 -8.34
N LYS A 258 32.76 9.63 -9.57
CA LYS A 258 34.05 9.85 -10.20
C LYS A 258 34.28 11.29 -10.61
N SER A 259 33.22 11.95 -11.07
CA SER A 259 33.26 13.33 -11.60
C SER A 259 31.89 13.98 -11.56
N GLU A 260 31.85 15.30 -11.77
CA GLU A 260 30.58 16.05 -11.88
C GLU A 260 29.68 15.53 -13.01
N GLN A 261 30.23 14.85 -14.02
CA GLN A 261 29.43 14.24 -15.10
C GLN A 261 28.48 13.17 -14.57
N ASP A 262 28.83 12.48 -13.47
CA ASP A 262 27.94 11.49 -12.85
C ASP A 262 26.71 12.13 -12.21
N LEU A 263 26.77 13.44 -11.93
CA LEU A 263 25.68 14.22 -11.34
C LEU A 263 24.85 14.99 -12.39
N GLU A 264 25.19 14.87 -13.67
CA GLU A 264 24.37 15.51 -14.72
C GLU A 264 22.97 14.84 -14.81
N PRO A 265 21.91 15.59 -15.15
CA PRO A 265 20.55 15.05 -15.19
C PRO A 265 20.42 13.77 -16.01
N ASP A 266 21.08 13.70 -17.18
CA ASP A 266 21.01 12.52 -18.06
C ASP A 266 21.58 11.28 -17.39
N SER A 267 22.65 11.43 -16.59
CA SER A 267 23.27 10.32 -15.82
C SER A 267 22.33 9.81 -14.72
N LEU A 268 21.49 10.66 -14.17
CA LEU A 268 20.56 10.34 -13.08
C LEU A 268 19.20 9.81 -13.57
N THR A 269 18.87 9.96 -14.85
CA THR A 269 17.53 9.63 -15.39
C THR A 269 17.11 8.19 -15.08
N LYS A 270 18.00 7.20 -15.17
CA LYS A 270 17.65 5.81 -14.87
C LYS A 270 17.36 5.58 -13.38
N LEU A 271 18.00 6.34 -12.51
CA LEU A 271 17.87 6.18 -11.06
C LEU A 271 16.61 6.86 -10.53
N VAL A 272 16.38 8.10 -10.92
CA VAL A 272 15.34 8.93 -10.32
C VAL A 272 14.19 9.28 -11.27
N GLY A 273 14.28 8.91 -12.54
CA GLY A 273 13.24 9.13 -13.55
C GLY A 273 11.84 8.63 -13.16
N PRO A 274 11.72 7.47 -12.48
CA PRO A 274 10.43 7.01 -11.94
C PRO A 274 9.73 8.03 -11.02
N MET A 275 10.47 8.89 -10.32
CA MET A 275 9.91 9.94 -9.46
C MET A 275 9.24 11.09 -10.24
N ASN A 276 9.27 11.05 -11.58
CA ASN A 276 8.50 11.96 -12.44
C ASN A 276 7.05 11.50 -12.62
N ILE A 277 6.70 10.29 -12.21
CA ILE A 277 5.32 9.81 -12.23
C ILE A 277 4.52 10.63 -11.21
N PRO A 278 3.33 11.17 -11.56
CA PRO A 278 2.50 12.01 -10.69
C PRO A 278 2.25 11.38 -9.32
N TRP A 279 2.07 10.07 -9.26
CA TRP A 279 1.89 9.31 -8.03
C TRP A 279 2.98 9.57 -6.98
N TYR A 280 4.28 9.50 -7.37
CA TYR A 280 5.38 9.72 -6.41
C TYR A 280 5.31 11.09 -5.75
N ARG A 281 5.03 12.13 -6.56
CA ARG A 281 4.93 13.50 -6.07
C ARG A 281 3.75 13.70 -5.14
N TYR A 282 2.60 13.15 -5.53
CA TYR A 282 1.39 13.23 -4.74
C TYR A 282 1.55 12.47 -3.41
N PHE A 283 2.03 11.22 -3.46
CA PHE A 283 2.20 10.41 -2.26
C PHE A 283 3.20 11.04 -1.28
N MET A 284 4.37 11.51 -1.75
CA MET A 284 5.34 12.19 -0.90
C MET A 284 4.76 13.44 -0.21
N ALA A 285 3.91 14.19 -0.91
CA ALA A 285 3.26 15.39 -0.39
C ALA A 285 2.06 15.11 0.52
N SER A 286 1.52 13.89 0.48
CA SER A 286 0.34 13.49 1.26
C SER A 286 0.66 13.46 2.75
N ASP A 287 -0.31 13.88 3.56
CA ASP A 287 -0.22 13.90 5.01
C ASP A 287 -1.53 13.37 5.61
N PRO A 288 -1.58 12.08 5.99
CA PRO A 288 -2.78 11.47 6.56
C PRO A 288 -3.29 12.22 7.81
N GLY A 289 -2.37 12.76 8.62
CA GLY A 289 -2.72 13.48 9.83
C GLY A 289 -3.62 14.70 9.59
N LYS A 290 -3.44 15.38 8.44
CA LYS A 290 -4.28 16.53 8.05
C LYS A 290 -5.70 16.14 7.67
N LEU A 291 -5.92 14.87 7.29
CA LEU A 291 -7.22 14.37 6.87
C LEU A 291 -8.10 13.98 8.06
N ILE A 292 -7.49 13.52 9.15
CA ILE A 292 -8.17 12.93 10.32
C ILE A 292 -9.31 13.84 10.85
N GLY A 293 -9.08 15.15 10.92
CA GLY A 293 -10.08 16.10 11.41
C GLY A 293 -11.39 16.09 10.63
N GLN A 294 -11.33 15.72 9.34
CA GLN A 294 -12.46 15.72 8.39
C GLN A 294 -13.18 14.37 8.32
N ILE A 295 -12.63 13.30 8.93
CA ILE A 295 -13.27 11.98 8.95
C ILE A 295 -14.35 11.95 10.04
N ARG A 296 -15.57 11.59 9.69
CA ARG A 296 -16.70 11.57 10.63
C ARG A 296 -17.05 10.17 11.13
N CYS A 297 -16.84 9.16 10.29
CA CYS A 297 -17.15 7.78 10.62
C CYS A 297 -16.15 7.17 11.62
N PRO A 298 -16.52 6.08 12.32
CA PRO A 298 -15.61 5.30 13.13
C PRO A 298 -14.49 4.66 12.28
N MET A 299 -13.31 4.51 12.90
CA MET A 299 -12.13 3.95 12.25
C MET A 299 -11.54 2.81 13.09
N LEU A 300 -11.12 1.74 12.41
CA LEU A 300 -10.28 0.68 12.94
C LEU A 300 -8.92 0.74 12.24
N ILE A 301 -7.86 0.97 13.00
CA ILE A 301 -6.50 1.13 12.48
C ILE A 301 -5.65 -0.05 12.95
N LEU A 302 -5.15 -0.82 12.01
CA LEU A 302 -4.42 -2.06 12.26
C LEU A 302 -3.03 -2.00 11.65
N ASN A 303 -2.01 -2.52 12.36
CA ASN A 303 -0.69 -2.74 11.78
C ASN A 303 0.01 -3.92 12.44
N GLY A 304 0.89 -4.61 11.69
CA GLY A 304 1.80 -5.61 12.20
C GLY A 304 3.07 -4.99 12.81
N GLU A 305 3.50 -5.46 13.98
CA GLU A 305 4.71 -4.91 14.63
C GLU A 305 6.00 -5.21 13.84
N LYS A 306 5.96 -6.21 12.96
CA LYS A 306 7.07 -6.55 12.06
C LYS A 306 6.89 -6.01 10.63
N ASP A 307 6.06 -4.99 10.46
CA ASP A 307 5.92 -4.32 9.17
C ASP A 307 7.18 -3.51 8.83
N MET A 308 7.89 -3.93 7.78
CA MET A 308 9.12 -3.28 7.29
C MET A 308 8.88 -2.35 6.10
N GLN A 309 7.62 -2.09 5.73
CA GLN A 309 7.25 -1.16 4.67
C GLN A 309 6.56 0.10 5.21
N VAL A 310 5.57 -0.10 6.09
CA VAL A 310 4.87 0.97 6.82
C VAL A 310 5.08 0.72 8.31
N TYR A 311 6.23 1.14 8.83
CA TYR A 311 6.67 0.84 10.19
C TYR A 311 5.61 1.10 11.23
N CYS A 312 5.28 0.06 12.02
CA CYS A 312 4.17 0.05 12.95
C CYS A 312 4.23 1.25 13.92
N ASP A 313 5.31 1.38 14.68
CA ASP A 313 5.41 2.44 15.70
C ASP A 313 5.33 3.83 15.07
N LEU A 314 6.08 4.08 13.99
CA LEU A 314 6.08 5.37 13.31
C LEU A 314 4.68 5.79 12.86
N ASN A 315 3.95 4.86 12.23
CA ASN A 315 2.67 5.17 11.60
C ASN A 315 1.49 5.14 12.60
N MET A 316 1.48 4.16 13.49
CA MET A 316 0.43 4.08 14.52
C MET A 316 0.52 5.27 15.49
N ASP A 317 1.72 5.61 15.97
CA ASP A 317 1.92 6.77 16.85
C ASP A 317 1.56 8.09 16.15
N GLY A 318 1.87 8.18 14.83
CA GLY A 318 1.50 9.33 14.01
C GLY A 318 -0.02 9.51 13.92
N LEU A 319 -0.77 8.44 13.62
CA LEU A 319 -2.23 8.48 13.58
C LEU A 319 -2.85 8.68 14.96
N GLU A 320 -2.35 8.02 16.02
CA GLU A 320 -2.81 8.23 17.40
C GLU A 320 -2.65 9.69 17.82
N LYS A 321 -1.50 10.29 17.50
CA LYS A 321 -1.25 11.72 17.75
C LYS A 321 -2.25 12.58 17.00
N SER A 322 -2.43 12.35 15.70
CA SER A 322 -3.33 13.14 14.85
C SER A 322 -4.79 13.01 15.30
N CYS A 323 -5.23 11.81 15.68
CA CYS A 323 -6.56 11.57 16.23
C CYS A 323 -6.77 12.33 17.55
N ARG A 324 -5.79 12.31 18.46
CA ARG A 324 -5.84 13.03 19.72
C ARG A 324 -5.90 14.56 19.50
N GLU A 325 -5.09 15.09 18.60
CA GLU A 325 -5.06 16.52 18.24
C GLU A 325 -6.38 16.97 17.61
N ALA A 326 -7.02 16.11 16.82
CA ALA A 326 -8.33 16.35 16.20
C ALA A 326 -9.52 16.06 17.14
N GLY A 327 -9.28 15.61 18.38
CA GLY A 327 -10.33 15.26 19.32
C GLY A 327 -11.19 14.05 18.93
N LYS A 328 -10.62 13.11 18.13
CA LYS A 328 -11.34 11.90 17.70
C LYS A 328 -11.40 10.88 18.83
N THR A 329 -12.60 10.37 19.08
CA THR A 329 -12.87 9.36 20.12
C THR A 329 -13.43 8.06 19.55
N ASN A 330 -13.78 8.03 18.28
CA ASN A 330 -14.37 6.89 17.57
C ASN A 330 -13.35 6.16 16.72
N VAL A 331 -12.13 5.98 17.26
CA VAL A 331 -11.03 5.28 16.59
C VAL A 331 -10.49 4.19 17.50
N GLU A 332 -10.35 3.00 16.97
CA GLU A 332 -9.73 1.87 17.64
C GLU A 332 -8.40 1.52 16.95
N PHE A 333 -7.36 1.32 17.75
CA PHE A 333 -6.02 0.98 17.30
C PHE A 333 -5.63 -0.42 17.75
N ARG A 334 -5.06 -1.24 16.87
CA ARG A 334 -4.52 -2.54 17.22
C ARG A 334 -3.19 -2.78 16.52
N ARG A 335 -2.15 -3.02 17.31
CA ARG A 335 -0.86 -3.55 16.87
C ARG A 335 -0.88 -5.06 17.02
N PHE A 336 -0.41 -5.78 16.00
CA PHE A 336 -0.34 -7.24 16.02
C PHE A 336 1.11 -7.70 16.16
N PRO A 337 1.49 -8.26 17.33
CA PRO A 337 2.81 -8.85 17.50
C PRO A 337 3.07 -9.97 16.49
N GLY A 338 4.25 -9.93 15.86
CA GLY A 338 4.68 -11.00 14.95
C GLY A 338 4.11 -10.95 13.53
N LEU A 339 3.23 -10.01 13.20
CA LEU A 339 2.71 -9.87 11.83
C LEU A 339 3.53 -8.89 11.00
N ASN A 340 3.69 -9.22 9.70
CA ASN A 340 4.33 -8.39 8.69
C ASN A 340 3.34 -7.41 8.02
N HIS A 341 3.78 -6.72 6.97
CA HIS A 341 2.96 -5.79 6.19
C HIS A 341 1.72 -6.41 5.55
N LEU A 342 1.78 -7.69 5.18
CA LEU A 342 0.65 -8.45 4.61
C LEU A 342 -0.22 -9.12 5.67
N PHE A 343 -0.02 -8.82 6.95
CA PHE A 343 -0.70 -9.47 8.07
C PHE A 343 -0.47 -10.98 8.13
N GLN A 344 0.73 -11.44 7.80
CA GLN A 344 1.16 -12.83 7.94
C GLN A 344 2.04 -12.97 9.19
N HIS A 345 1.94 -14.09 9.92
CA HIS A 345 2.94 -14.45 10.91
C HIS A 345 4.29 -14.68 10.24
N CYS A 346 5.32 -14.03 10.74
CA CYS A 346 6.62 -13.96 10.08
C CYS A 346 7.79 -14.01 11.08
N GLU A 347 8.99 -14.30 10.58
CA GLU A 347 10.20 -14.28 11.38
C GLU A 347 10.84 -12.87 11.37
N THR A 348 11.05 -12.30 10.21
CA THR A 348 11.78 -11.04 10.02
C THR A 348 10.86 -9.86 9.69
N GLY A 349 9.75 -10.10 8.98
CA GLY A 349 8.88 -9.08 8.39
C GLY A 349 9.36 -8.53 7.06
N GLU A 350 10.50 -9.03 6.57
CA GLU A 350 11.07 -8.60 5.30
C GLU A 350 10.24 -9.09 4.10
N PRO A 351 10.16 -8.28 3.02
CA PRO A 351 9.37 -8.67 1.85
C PRO A 351 9.83 -9.94 1.14
N ASP A 352 11.08 -10.35 1.31
CA ASP A 352 11.62 -11.56 0.67
C ASP A 352 11.10 -12.86 1.30
N GLU A 353 10.57 -12.82 2.52
CA GLU A 353 9.94 -14.01 3.14
C GLU A 353 8.45 -14.18 2.78
N TYR A 354 7.74 -13.13 2.30
CA TYR A 354 6.29 -13.18 2.06
C TYR A 354 5.85 -14.38 1.22
N GLY A 355 6.57 -14.64 0.13
CA GLY A 355 6.26 -15.74 -0.77
C GLY A 355 6.51 -17.14 -0.19
N SER A 356 7.29 -17.27 0.87
CA SER A 356 7.62 -18.54 1.52
C SER A 356 6.67 -18.91 2.67
N ILE A 357 5.90 -17.94 3.17
CA ILE A 357 4.89 -18.12 4.20
C ILE A 357 3.66 -18.79 3.56
N ASP A 358 3.10 -19.82 4.19
CA ASP A 358 1.89 -20.48 3.69
C ASP A 358 0.61 -19.70 4.05
N GLU A 359 0.60 -19.01 5.19
CA GLU A 359 -0.50 -18.16 5.64
C GLU A 359 -0.66 -16.93 4.73
N THR A 360 -1.89 -16.63 4.34
CA THR A 360 -2.19 -15.43 3.51
C THR A 360 -2.57 -14.23 4.36
N PHE A 361 -3.32 -14.46 5.46
CA PHE A 361 -3.75 -13.41 6.36
C PHE A 361 -4.04 -13.98 7.75
N ALA A 362 -3.52 -13.37 8.80
CA ALA A 362 -3.65 -13.89 10.17
C ALA A 362 -5.12 -13.99 10.61
N PRO A 363 -5.56 -15.14 11.13
CA PRO A 363 -6.95 -15.36 11.57
C PRO A 363 -7.44 -14.36 12.60
N GLU A 364 -6.61 -13.97 13.56
CA GLU A 364 -6.98 -13.00 14.60
C GLU A 364 -7.22 -11.59 14.06
N ALA A 365 -6.53 -11.22 12.97
CA ALA A 365 -6.80 -9.95 12.30
C ALA A 365 -8.13 -10.01 11.50
N LEU A 366 -8.41 -11.14 10.84
CA LEU A 366 -9.69 -11.38 10.18
C LEU A 366 -10.86 -11.36 11.17
N ASP A 367 -10.69 -12.01 12.33
CA ASP A 367 -11.71 -12.06 13.40
C ASP A 367 -12.02 -10.63 13.88
N LEU A 368 -10.99 -9.87 14.24
CA LEU A 368 -11.16 -8.50 14.72
C LEU A 368 -11.86 -7.60 13.68
N ILE A 369 -11.48 -7.68 12.40
CA ILE A 369 -12.11 -6.91 11.33
C ILE A 369 -13.61 -7.23 11.24
N ALA A 370 -13.96 -8.53 11.20
CA ALA A 370 -15.33 -8.95 11.07
C ALA A 370 -16.19 -8.56 12.28
N GLU A 371 -15.69 -8.79 13.50
CA GLU A 371 -16.36 -8.43 14.75
C GLU A 371 -16.58 -6.92 14.85
N TRP A 372 -15.55 -6.15 14.53
CA TRP A 372 -15.62 -4.69 14.61
C TRP A 372 -16.61 -4.11 13.58
N ILE A 373 -16.59 -4.59 12.33
CA ILE A 373 -17.56 -4.18 11.30
C ILE A 373 -18.97 -4.56 11.75
N GLY A 374 -19.18 -5.80 12.23
CA GLY A 374 -20.48 -6.28 12.70
C GLY A 374 -21.02 -5.42 13.84
N LYS A 375 -20.19 -5.07 14.82
CA LYS A 375 -20.53 -4.19 15.94
C LYS A 375 -20.85 -2.76 15.47
N THR A 376 -20.01 -2.20 14.62
CA THR A 376 -20.13 -0.82 14.12
C THR A 376 -21.39 -0.64 13.27
N THR A 377 -21.78 -1.66 12.50
CA THR A 377 -22.96 -1.63 11.62
C THR A 377 -24.24 -2.17 12.28
N GLY A 378 -24.15 -2.64 13.54
CA GLY A 378 -25.29 -3.26 14.25
C GLY A 378 -25.72 -4.59 13.61
N SER A 379 -24.79 -5.30 12.96
CA SER A 379 -25.05 -6.56 12.25
C SER A 379 -24.44 -7.77 12.98
N SER A 380 -23.98 -7.60 14.22
CA SER A 380 -23.49 -8.70 15.07
C SER A 380 -24.61 -9.69 15.34
N ARG A 381 -24.37 -10.97 15.02
CA ARG A 381 -25.21 -12.10 15.36
C ARG A 381 -24.60 -12.89 16.52
#